data_ec988ec37d42c9dc0a7dda50ad18d113
#
_entry.id   ec988ec37d42c9dc0a7dda50ad18d113
#
_cell.length_a   1.000
_cell.length_b   1.000
_cell.length_c   1.000
_cell.angle_alpha   90.00
_cell.angle_beta   90.00
_cell.angle_gamma   90.00
#
_symmetry.space_group_name_H-M   'P 1'
#
loop_
_entity.id
_entity.type
_entity.pdbx_description
1 polymer ?
#
loop_
_entity_poly.entity_id
_entity_poly.type
_entity_poly.pdbx_seq_one_letter_code
_entity_poly.pdbx_strand_id
1 'polypeptide(L)'
;MKILCVTPHYWPNFQYGGTVSSTHYLNRTLVKKGIEVTVYTTNVGLDDSVMVNQELDIEGVKVTYFGFIKLFEFLGTVGWQFSRHITRALKSNLAAFELIYIVDIWSYPATVAAYYSRLYGKPYVVVPSGMFYPRTFYKKIWKKWPYYHFAIKRYLEEASAIHYTSEDEAEKTHSFLNLNNRAIVIPNGIELSEFSNFANSHTLRAEIPVLKDKKIILFLGRFTWTKGLDILVQAYAMLRKDLKDAHLLIVGIDEKSYSEKIKKWVLECQMDWSTDVTFTGMLTGKDKLKAYKACDIFVLPSYSENFGMTVVEAMACGVPVIISDKVGIHKEIECNKAGIVVEPNAQSLYQAMKLLLENAGLKKEISINGRKMAEEYYDINKVADRMIFAFQEILN
;
A
#
# COMPACT_ATOMS: atom_id res chain seq x y z
N MET A 1 -20.11 -4.97 18.15
CA MET A 1 -19.81 -3.72 17.45
C MET A 1 -20.12 -3.92 15.97
N LYS A 2 -20.82 -2.95 15.38
CA LYS A 2 -21.24 -3.01 13.97
C LYS A 2 -20.65 -1.83 13.21
N ILE A 3 -19.77 -2.12 12.24
CA ILE A 3 -18.95 -1.13 11.51
C ILE A 3 -19.36 -1.08 10.05
N LEU A 4 -19.50 0.14 9.50
CA LEU A 4 -19.59 0.36 8.07
C LEU A 4 -18.22 0.87 7.57
N CYS A 5 -17.55 0.09 6.75
CA CYS A 5 -16.37 0.52 6.01
C CYS A 5 -16.79 1.12 4.66
N VAL A 6 -16.41 2.35 4.38
CA VAL A 6 -16.68 3.01 3.10
C VAL A 6 -15.35 3.31 2.40
N THR A 7 -15.20 2.79 1.19
CA THR A 7 -13.97 2.93 0.40
C THR A 7 -14.30 3.04 -1.09
N PRO A 8 -13.54 3.81 -1.90
CA PRO A 8 -13.78 3.90 -3.33
C PRO A 8 -13.44 2.61 -4.08
N HIS A 9 -12.49 1.83 -3.57
CA HIS A 9 -11.97 0.61 -4.19
C HIS A 9 -11.90 -0.51 -3.16
N TYR A 10 -12.30 -1.71 -3.56
CA TYR A 10 -12.24 -2.87 -2.68
C TYR A 10 -11.82 -4.14 -3.44
N TRP A 11 -11.47 -5.19 -2.71
CA TRP A 11 -11.14 -6.52 -3.21
C TRP A 11 -12.21 -7.03 -4.21
N PRO A 12 -11.87 -7.67 -5.35
CA PRO A 12 -10.52 -8.09 -5.76
C PRO A 12 -9.79 -7.09 -6.67
N ASN A 13 -10.07 -5.81 -6.58
CA ASN A 13 -9.51 -4.80 -7.47
C ASN A 13 -8.05 -4.43 -7.13
N PHE A 14 -7.11 -5.30 -7.46
CA PHE A 14 -5.67 -5.12 -7.17
C PHE A 14 -5.00 -3.95 -7.88
N GLN A 15 -5.63 -3.39 -8.93
CA GLN A 15 -5.04 -2.29 -9.71
C GLN A 15 -4.78 -1.03 -8.86
N TYR A 16 -5.55 -0.85 -7.77
CA TYR A 16 -5.40 0.29 -6.86
C TYR A 16 -4.40 0.06 -5.73
N GLY A 17 -3.68 -1.06 -5.75
CA GLY A 17 -2.50 -1.30 -4.91
C GLY A 17 -2.79 -1.79 -3.50
N GLY A 18 -1.80 -1.58 -2.61
CA GLY A 18 -1.77 -2.16 -1.27
C GLY A 18 -2.91 -1.76 -0.34
N THR A 19 -3.51 -0.58 -0.51
CA THR A 19 -4.65 -0.12 0.30
C THR A 19 -5.87 -1.03 0.17
N VAL A 20 -6.13 -1.56 -1.03
CA VAL A 20 -7.24 -2.49 -1.27
C VAL A 20 -7.02 -3.79 -0.48
N SER A 21 -5.84 -4.36 -0.57
CA SER A 21 -5.50 -5.61 0.13
C SER A 21 -5.50 -5.41 1.65
N SER A 22 -4.86 -4.34 2.15
CA SER A 22 -4.79 -4.08 3.59
C SER A 22 -6.17 -3.83 4.21
N THR A 23 -7.05 -3.08 3.52
CA THR A 23 -8.42 -2.85 3.98
C THR A 23 -9.23 -4.15 3.99
N HIS A 24 -9.07 -5.01 2.97
CA HIS A 24 -9.75 -6.30 2.92
C HIS A 24 -9.27 -7.24 4.03
N TYR A 25 -7.96 -7.41 4.21
CA TYR A 25 -7.40 -8.25 5.27
C TYR A 25 -7.83 -7.77 6.67
N LEU A 26 -7.85 -6.46 6.90
CA LEU A 26 -8.35 -5.90 8.15
C LEU A 26 -9.82 -6.25 8.37
N ASN A 27 -10.70 -5.96 7.41
CA ASN A 27 -12.14 -6.21 7.53
C ASN A 27 -12.44 -7.69 7.75
N ARG A 28 -11.80 -8.58 6.99
CA ARG A 28 -11.91 -10.04 7.14
C ARG A 28 -11.49 -10.49 8.53
N THR A 29 -10.40 -9.95 9.05
CA THR A 29 -9.89 -10.31 10.37
C THR A 29 -10.78 -9.77 11.48
N LEU A 30 -11.33 -8.56 11.35
CA LEU A 30 -12.32 -8.03 12.26
C LEU A 30 -13.56 -8.93 12.34
N VAL A 31 -14.05 -9.43 11.18
CA VAL A 31 -15.17 -10.38 11.14
C VAL A 31 -14.82 -11.68 11.88
N LYS A 32 -13.62 -12.25 11.61
CA LYS A 32 -13.14 -13.45 12.34
C LYS A 32 -13.08 -13.25 13.86
N LYS A 33 -12.88 -12.01 14.32
CA LYS A 33 -12.86 -11.62 15.74
C LYS A 33 -14.24 -11.22 16.30
N GLY A 34 -15.31 -11.47 15.55
CA GLY A 34 -16.69 -11.25 16.00
C GLY A 34 -17.22 -9.83 15.82
N ILE A 35 -16.56 -8.98 15.03
CA ILE A 35 -17.05 -7.65 14.67
C ILE A 35 -17.92 -7.77 13.41
N GLU A 36 -19.11 -7.19 13.40
CA GLU A 36 -19.94 -7.11 12.20
C GLU A 36 -19.39 -6.00 11.29
N VAL A 37 -18.85 -6.37 10.12
CA VAL A 37 -18.33 -5.42 9.14
C VAL A 37 -19.15 -5.50 7.85
N THR A 38 -19.65 -4.34 7.42
CA THR A 38 -20.25 -4.16 6.10
C THR A 38 -19.39 -3.18 5.29
N VAL A 39 -19.15 -3.46 4.01
CA VAL A 39 -18.37 -2.61 3.13
C VAL A 39 -19.26 -2.01 2.05
N TYR A 40 -19.22 -0.69 1.93
CA TYR A 40 -19.79 0.05 0.81
C TYR A 40 -18.67 0.57 -0.08
N THR A 41 -18.70 0.17 -1.35
CA THR A 41 -17.66 0.53 -2.34
C THR A 41 -18.27 0.76 -3.71
N THR A 42 -17.46 1.13 -4.71
CA THR A 42 -17.92 1.21 -6.09
C THR A 42 -17.35 0.07 -6.94
N ASN A 43 -17.96 -0.17 -8.09
CA ASN A 43 -17.49 -1.20 -9.04
C ASN A 43 -16.40 -0.69 -10.00
N VAL A 44 -15.74 0.44 -9.68
CA VAL A 44 -14.68 1.02 -10.53
C VAL A 44 -13.54 0.04 -10.73
N GLY A 45 -13.14 -0.17 -12.00
CA GLY A 45 -12.06 -1.10 -12.37
C GLY A 45 -12.34 -2.58 -12.14
N LEU A 46 -13.57 -2.95 -11.83
CA LEU A 46 -14.03 -4.33 -11.78
C LEU A 46 -14.66 -4.74 -13.10
N ASP A 47 -14.69 -6.03 -13.35
CA ASP A 47 -15.32 -6.65 -14.49
C ASP A 47 -16.85 -6.48 -14.43
N ASP A 48 -17.52 -6.44 -15.59
CA ASP A 48 -18.99 -6.34 -15.71
C ASP A 48 -19.72 -7.56 -15.11
N SER A 49 -19.01 -8.65 -14.84
CA SER A 49 -19.55 -9.83 -14.15
C SER A 49 -19.87 -9.60 -12.67
N VAL A 50 -19.31 -8.54 -12.05
CA VAL A 50 -19.58 -8.24 -10.65
C VAL A 50 -20.98 -7.65 -10.49
N MET A 51 -21.81 -8.33 -9.67
CA MET A 51 -23.16 -7.85 -9.36
C MET A 51 -23.12 -6.52 -8.62
N VAL A 52 -23.77 -5.51 -9.18
CA VAL A 52 -23.82 -4.17 -8.57
C VAL A 52 -25.13 -3.94 -7.80
N ASN A 53 -25.06 -3.10 -6.77
CA ASN A 53 -26.17 -2.70 -5.92
C ASN A 53 -26.84 -3.86 -5.16
N GLN A 54 -26.11 -4.95 -4.95
CA GLN A 54 -26.51 -6.10 -4.15
C GLN A 54 -25.41 -6.43 -3.14
N GLU A 55 -25.82 -6.92 -1.97
CA GLU A 55 -24.87 -7.38 -0.94
C GLU A 55 -24.31 -8.74 -1.34
N LEU A 56 -23.02 -8.87 -1.32
CA LEU A 56 -22.26 -10.10 -1.58
C LEU A 56 -21.47 -10.46 -0.32
N ASP A 57 -21.28 -11.75 -0.09
CA ASP A 57 -20.32 -12.23 0.90
C ASP A 57 -18.96 -12.45 0.23
N ILE A 58 -17.96 -11.72 0.70
CA ILE A 58 -16.59 -11.86 0.24
C ILE A 58 -15.72 -12.31 1.43
N GLU A 59 -15.45 -13.59 1.52
CA GLU A 59 -14.67 -14.19 2.61
C GLU A 59 -15.22 -13.85 4.03
N GLY A 60 -16.56 -13.83 4.16
CA GLY A 60 -17.26 -13.52 5.41
C GLY A 60 -17.55 -12.03 5.64
N VAL A 61 -17.06 -11.16 4.76
CA VAL A 61 -17.35 -9.71 4.80
C VAL A 61 -18.54 -9.39 3.89
N LYS A 62 -19.54 -8.68 4.41
CA LYS A 62 -20.67 -8.19 3.62
C LYS A 62 -20.25 -7.01 2.78
N VAL A 63 -20.26 -7.13 1.45
CA VAL A 63 -19.78 -6.10 0.51
C VAL A 63 -20.87 -5.72 -0.46
N THR A 64 -21.10 -4.43 -0.64
CA THR A 64 -21.97 -3.91 -1.71
C THR A 64 -21.16 -3.04 -2.66
N TYR A 65 -21.06 -3.47 -3.92
CA TYR A 65 -20.47 -2.69 -5.01
C TYR A 65 -21.55 -1.83 -5.65
N PHE A 66 -21.41 -0.51 -5.53
CA PHE A 66 -22.38 0.41 -6.11
C PHE A 66 -21.95 0.85 -7.50
N GLY A 67 -22.89 0.82 -8.44
CA GLY A 67 -22.70 1.42 -9.75
C GLY A 67 -22.49 2.93 -9.64
N PHE A 68 -21.58 3.50 -10.43
CA PHE A 68 -21.28 4.93 -10.45
C PHE A 68 -21.43 5.52 -11.86
N ILE A 69 -21.58 6.85 -11.93
CA ILE A 69 -21.77 7.56 -13.20
C ILE A 69 -20.39 8.00 -13.71
N LYS A 70 -20.02 7.52 -14.90
CA LYS A 70 -18.75 7.84 -15.58
C LYS A 70 -18.69 9.26 -16.18
N LEU A 71 -19.68 10.12 -15.90
CA LEU A 71 -19.85 11.43 -16.52
C LEU A 71 -18.61 12.35 -16.44
N PHE A 72 -17.76 12.16 -15.42
CA PHE A 72 -16.58 12.98 -15.21
C PHE A 72 -15.26 12.31 -15.63
N GLU A 73 -15.31 11.12 -16.25
CA GLU A 73 -14.10 10.43 -16.74
C GLU A 73 -13.38 11.25 -17.81
N PHE A 74 -14.12 11.93 -18.68
CA PHE A 74 -13.54 12.79 -19.73
C PHE A 74 -12.75 13.98 -19.16
N LEU A 75 -13.01 14.40 -17.92
CA LEU A 75 -12.23 15.40 -17.19
C LEU A 75 -10.99 14.84 -16.51
N GLY A 76 -10.69 13.54 -16.73
CA GLY A 76 -9.58 12.84 -16.07
C GLY A 76 -9.77 12.73 -14.55
N THR A 77 -11.01 12.68 -14.07
CA THR A 77 -11.38 12.60 -12.66
C THR A 77 -12.01 11.24 -12.31
N VAL A 78 -11.43 10.14 -12.79
CA VAL A 78 -11.87 8.77 -12.47
C VAL A 78 -12.00 8.54 -10.95
N GLY A 79 -11.36 9.38 -10.15
CA GLY A 79 -11.39 9.29 -8.71
C GLY A 79 -12.66 9.72 -8.01
N TRP A 80 -13.58 10.47 -8.64
CA TRP A 80 -14.71 11.02 -7.87
C TRP A 80 -15.88 10.05 -7.69
N GLN A 81 -16.12 9.14 -8.63
CA GLN A 81 -17.04 7.99 -8.54
C GLN A 81 -18.43 8.31 -7.98
N PHE A 82 -19.11 9.30 -8.57
CA PHE A 82 -20.44 9.70 -8.14
C PHE A 82 -21.46 8.56 -8.29
N SER A 83 -22.13 8.19 -7.19
CA SER A 83 -23.14 7.13 -7.16
C SER A 83 -24.36 7.55 -6.34
N ARG A 84 -25.51 7.62 -7.01
CA ARG A 84 -26.80 7.84 -6.33
C ARG A 84 -27.21 6.67 -5.45
N HIS A 85 -26.77 5.47 -5.81
CA HIS A 85 -27.09 4.25 -5.07
C HIS A 85 -26.39 4.23 -3.69
N ILE A 86 -25.10 4.54 -3.63
CA ILE A 86 -24.38 4.63 -2.35
C ILE A 86 -24.95 5.72 -1.45
N THR A 87 -25.36 6.87 -2.03
CA THR A 87 -26.03 7.94 -1.28
C THR A 87 -27.32 7.47 -0.65
N ARG A 88 -28.16 6.76 -1.44
CA ARG A 88 -29.44 6.24 -0.94
C ARG A 88 -29.21 5.18 0.13
N ALA A 89 -28.26 4.26 -0.05
CA ALA A 89 -27.90 3.25 0.93
C ALA A 89 -27.42 3.86 2.25
N LEU A 90 -26.53 4.85 2.19
CA LEU A 90 -26.05 5.58 3.38
C LEU A 90 -27.20 6.30 4.09
N LYS A 91 -28.04 7.01 3.35
CA LYS A 91 -29.20 7.71 3.92
C LYS A 91 -30.16 6.76 4.67
N SER A 92 -30.38 5.55 4.15
CA SER A 92 -31.34 4.60 4.70
C SER A 92 -30.75 3.76 5.83
N ASN A 93 -29.48 3.37 5.76
CA ASN A 93 -28.93 2.29 6.57
C ASN A 93 -27.84 2.76 7.57
N LEU A 94 -27.27 3.97 7.41
CA LEU A 94 -26.12 4.40 8.22
C LEU A 94 -26.44 4.41 9.73
N ALA A 95 -27.68 4.73 10.09
CA ALA A 95 -28.13 4.73 11.51
C ALA A 95 -27.97 3.37 12.20
N ALA A 96 -27.98 2.25 11.45
CA ALA A 96 -27.82 0.90 11.99
C ALA A 96 -26.38 0.56 12.40
N PHE A 97 -25.40 1.37 12.04
CA PHE A 97 -24.00 1.16 12.40
C PHE A 97 -23.60 1.98 13.62
N GLU A 98 -22.66 1.44 14.40
CA GLU A 98 -22.12 2.12 15.59
C GLU A 98 -20.94 3.01 15.21
N LEU A 99 -20.12 2.60 14.24
CA LEU A 99 -18.94 3.32 13.78
C LEU A 99 -18.85 3.28 12.25
N ILE A 100 -18.42 4.39 11.67
CA ILE A 100 -18.16 4.48 10.24
C ILE A 100 -16.66 4.62 10.01
N TYR A 101 -16.07 3.70 9.22
CA TYR A 101 -14.65 3.69 8.88
C TYR A 101 -14.47 4.07 7.42
N ILE A 102 -13.93 5.27 7.18
CA ILE A 102 -13.85 5.89 5.85
C ILE A 102 -12.42 5.81 5.35
N VAL A 103 -12.19 5.00 4.31
CA VAL A 103 -10.89 4.85 3.66
C VAL A 103 -10.85 5.69 2.40
N ASP A 104 -9.78 6.51 2.24
CA ASP A 104 -9.67 7.52 1.21
C ASP A 104 -10.35 8.85 1.59
N ILE A 105 -10.01 9.91 0.87
CA ILE A 105 -10.50 11.28 1.12
C ILE A 105 -10.95 12.03 -0.14
N TRP A 106 -10.40 11.69 -1.32
CA TRP A 106 -10.66 12.44 -2.55
C TRP A 106 -11.80 11.85 -3.38
N SER A 107 -12.60 10.95 -2.81
CA SER A 107 -13.67 10.24 -3.50
C SER A 107 -15.06 10.71 -3.05
N TYR A 108 -16.05 10.53 -3.92
CA TYR A 108 -17.45 10.80 -3.58
C TYR A 108 -17.97 9.87 -2.46
N PRO A 109 -17.67 8.55 -2.47
CA PRO A 109 -18.06 7.66 -1.37
C PRO A 109 -17.59 8.15 0.00
N ALA A 110 -16.33 8.58 0.12
CA ALA A 110 -15.80 9.11 1.37
C ALA A 110 -16.51 10.39 1.82
N THR A 111 -16.71 11.33 0.88
CA THR A 111 -17.36 12.60 1.18
C THR A 111 -18.82 12.43 1.62
N VAL A 112 -19.57 11.59 0.94
CA VAL A 112 -21.00 11.38 1.26
C VAL A 112 -21.15 10.56 2.54
N ALA A 113 -20.25 9.63 2.83
CA ALA A 113 -20.23 8.89 4.09
C ALA A 113 -19.99 9.83 5.27
N ALA A 114 -18.96 10.68 5.20
CA ALA A 114 -18.68 11.67 6.23
C ALA A 114 -19.86 12.65 6.41
N TYR A 115 -20.49 13.10 5.32
CA TYR A 115 -21.67 13.98 5.38
C TYR A 115 -22.82 13.35 6.17
N TYR A 116 -23.20 12.09 5.85
CA TYR A 116 -24.31 11.42 6.55
C TYR A 116 -23.92 11.00 7.97
N SER A 117 -22.66 10.65 8.23
CA SER A 117 -22.17 10.37 9.59
C SER A 117 -22.39 11.59 10.51
N ARG A 118 -22.01 12.76 10.03
CA ARG A 118 -22.23 14.03 10.75
C ARG A 118 -23.73 14.35 10.92
N LEU A 119 -24.51 14.18 9.86
CA LEU A 119 -25.95 14.46 9.88
C LEU A 119 -26.70 13.59 10.91
N TYR A 120 -26.26 12.33 11.08
CA TYR A 120 -26.89 11.38 12.01
C TYR A 120 -26.16 11.26 13.35
N GLY A 121 -25.15 12.11 13.59
CA GLY A 121 -24.38 12.09 14.84
C GLY A 121 -23.62 10.79 15.06
N LYS A 122 -23.20 10.10 14.00
CA LYS A 122 -22.45 8.85 14.10
C LYS A 122 -20.95 9.10 14.16
N PRO A 123 -20.23 8.47 15.10
CA PRO A 123 -18.78 8.55 15.14
C PRO A 123 -18.17 7.96 13.87
N TYR A 124 -17.13 8.62 13.35
CA TYR A 124 -16.43 8.14 12.18
C TYR A 124 -14.92 8.38 12.25
N VAL A 125 -14.20 7.45 11.67
CA VAL A 125 -12.73 7.47 11.54
C VAL A 125 -12.37 7.63 10.08
N VAL A 126 -11.38 8.49 9.77
CA VAL A 126 -10.91 8.75 8.40
C VAL A 126 -9.48 8.25 8.24
N VAL A 127 -9.21 7.56 7.12
CA VAL A 127 -7.89 7.04 6.76
C VAL A 127 -7.38 7.75 5.52
N PRO A 128 -6.46 8.71 5.62
CA PRO A 128 -5.98 9.49 4.47
C PRO A 128 -5.04 8.73 3.54
N SER A 129 -4.39 7.67 3.99
CA SER A 129 -3.50 6.81 3.18
C SER A 129 -2.44 7.59 2.38
N GLY A 130 -1.76 8.56 3.00
CA GLY A 130 -0.70 9.38 2.40
C GLY A 130 -1.17 10.46 1.41
N MET A 131 -2.47 10.66 1.27
CA MET A 131 -3.02 11.61 0.29
C MET A 131 -2.77 13.07 0.63
N PHE A 132 -2.40 13.36 1.88
CA PHE A 132 -2.02 14.70 2.36
C PHE A 132 -0.52 14.93 2.44
N TYR A 133 0.32 14.00 2.02
CA TYR A 133 1.73 14.34 1.87
C TYR A 133 1.88 15.57 0.96
N PRO A 134 2.68 16.58 1.34
CA PRO A 134 2.77 17.84 0.63
C PRO A 134 2.97 17.66 -0.88
N ARG A 135 3.86 16.76 -1.28
CA ARG A 135 4.13 16.45 -2.69
C ARG A 135 2.91 15.90 -3.43
N THR A 136 2.08 15.09 -2.76
CA THR A 136 0.86 14.51 -3.32
C THR A 136 -0.26 15.55 -3.34
N PHE A 137 -0.38 16.35 -2.28
CA PHE A 137 -1.40 17.39 -2.14
C PHE A 137 -1.22 18.49 -3.18
N TYR A 138 -0.02 19.02 -3.34
CA TYR A 138 0.26 20.11 -4.29
C TYR A 138 0.14 19.69 -5.76
N LYS A 139 0.18 18.40 -6.08
CA LYS A 139 -0.09 17.92 -7.44
C LYS A 139 -1.54 18.22 -7.82
N LYS A 140 -1.76 19.05 -8.86
CA LYS A 140 -3.08 19.55 -9.30
C LYS A 140 -3.82 20.30 -8.19
N ILE A 141 -3.11 21.13 -7.41
CA ILE A 141 -3.65 21.90 -6.26
C ILE A 141 -4.88 22.73 -6.63
N TRP A 142 -4.92 23.30 -7.82
CA TRP A 142 -6.03 24.13 -8.31
C TRP A 142 -7.38 23.39 -8.34
N LYS A 143 -7.37 22.04 -8.50
CA LYS A 143 -8.57 21.19 -8.37
C LYS A 143 -8.85 20.79 -6.92
N LYS A 144 -7.77 20.51 -6.17
CA LYS A 144 -7.85 19.99 -4.80
C LYS A 144 -8.21 21.06 -3.79
N TRP A 145 -7.70 22.28 -3.96
CA TRP A 145 -7.89 23.37 -3.00
C TRP A 145 -9.35 23.75 -2.78
N PRO A 146 -10.17 24.01 -3.81
CA PRO A 146 -11.60 24.28 -3.62
C PRO A 146 -12.31 23.08 -2.96
N TYR A 147 -12.07 21.87 -3.44
CA TYR A 147 -12.71 20.66 -2.90
C TYR A 147 -12.31 20.42 -1.44
N TYR A 148 -11.04 20.64 -1.10
CA TYR A 148 -10.57 20.57 0.28
C TYR A 148 -11.36 21.55 1.18
N HIS A 149 -11.42 22.82 0.84
CA HIS A 149 -12.08 23.84 1.66
C HIS A 149 -13.59 23.66 1.77
N PHE A 150 -14.24 23.30 0.68
CA PHE A 150 -15.71 23.21 0.67
C PHE A 150 -16.25 21.86 1.16
N ALA A 151 -15.50 20.77 1.00
CA ALA A 151 -15.98 19.45 1.32
C ALA A 151 -15.13 18.73 2.39
N ILE A 152 -13.78 18.68 2.22
CA ILE A 152 -12.94 17.78 3.00
C ILE A 152 -12.56 18.34 4.37
N LYS A 153 -12.19 19.62 4.45
CA LYS A 153 -11.66 20.23 5.68
C LYS A 153 -12.59 19.95 6.86
N ARG A 154 -13.86 20.30 6.68
CA ARG A 154 -14.86 20.17 7.75
C ARG A 154 -15.07 18.72 8.20
N TYR A 155 -15.11 17.77 7.29
CA TYR A 155 -15.30 16.38 7.72
C TYR A 155 -14.05 15.80 8.38
N LEU A 156 -12.86 16.28 8.06
CA LEU A 156 -11.65 15.91 8.79
C LEU A 156 -11.66 16.47 10.20
N GLU A 157 -11.98 17.76 10.35
CA GLU A 157 -12.03 18.43 11.66
C GLU A 157 -13.09 17.83 12.60
N GLU A 158 -14.22 17.35 12.07
CA GLU A 158 -15.32 16.75 12.84
C GLU A 158 -15.21 15.23 12.97
N ALA A 159 -14.18 14.58 12.40
CA ALA A 159 -13.94 13.16 12.58
C ALA A 159 -13.61 12.82 14.04
N SER A 160 -14.13 11.70 14.55
CA SER A 160 -13.83 11.22 15.89
C SER A 160 -12.35 10.87 16.04
N ALA A 161 -11.71 10.41 14.96
CA ALA A 161 -10.26 10.21 14.88
C ALA A 161 -9.80 10.17 13.42
N ILE A 162 -8.52 10.43 13.22
CA ILE A 162 -7.81 10.17 11.94
C ILE A 162 -6.87 8.99 12.15
N HIS A 163 -7.01 7.96 11.33
CA HIS A 163 -6.15 6.78 11.38
C HIS A 163 -5.01 6.91 10.35
N TYR A 164 -3.79 6.94 10.83
CA TYR A 164 -2.56 6.95 10.07
C TYR A 164 -1.90 5.57 10.09
N THR A 165 -1.24 5.21 9.00
CA THR A 165 -0.59 3.90 8.86
C THR A 165 0.87 3.90 9.35
N SER A 166 1.46 5.07 9.60
CA SER A 166 2.80 5.24 10.15
C SER A 166 2.91 6.54 10.93
N GLU A 167 3.90 6.63 11.82
CA GLU A 167 4.23 7.87 12.54
C GLU A 167 4.63 8.99 11.57
N ASP A 168 5.35 8.67 10.50
CA ASP A 168 5.74 9.63 9.48
C ASP A 168 4.52 10.26 8.78
N GLU A 169 3.48 9.44 8.47
CA GLU A 169 2.23 9.95 7.91
C GLU A 169 1.51 10.87 8.90
N ALA A 170 1.44 10.47 10.17
CA ALA A 170 0.80 11.27 11.22
C ALA A 170 1.50 12.62 11.39
N GLU A 171 2.81 12.64 11.57
CA GLU A 171 3.59 13.86 11.74
C GLU A 171 3.42 14.82 10.55
N LYS A 172 3.59 14.31 9.33
CA LYS A 172 3.52 15.14 8.11
C LYS A 172 2.11 15.63 7.82
N THR A 173 1.08 14.83 8.10
CA THR A 173 -0.31 15.20 7.82
C THR A 173 -0.90 16.10 8.90
N HIS A 174 -0.73 15.78 10.18
CA HIS A 174 -1.25 16.55 11.29
C HIS A 174 -0.71 17.97 11.30
N SER A 175 0.63 18.11 11.15
CA SER A 175 1.29 19.42 11.08
C SER A 175 0.85 20.22 9.85
N PHE A 176 0.74 19.57 8.70
CA PHE A 176 0.37 20.22 7.45
C PHE A 176 -1.08 20.75 7.45
N LEU A 177 -2.00 19.99 8.05
CA LEU A 177 -3.43 20.32 8.06
C LEU A 177 -3.86 21.08 9.33
N ASN A 178 -2.99 21.21 10.32
CA ASN A 178 -3.29 21.79 11.64
C ASN A 178 -4.56 21.17 12.26
N LEU A 179 -4.62 19.82 12.28
CA LEU A 179 -5.74 19.07 12.85
C LEU A 179 -5.59 18.96 14.36
N ASN A 180 -6.71 19.09 15.08
CA ASN A 180 -6.75 19.02 16.55
C ASN A 180 -7.46 17.75 17.07
N ASN A 181 -8.03 16.94 16.18
CA ASN A 181 -8.71 15.70 16.57
C ASN A 181 -7.74 14.55 16.86
N ARG A 182 -8.25 13.48 17.44
CA ARG A 182 -7.44 12.32 17.85
C ARG A 182 -6.72 11.70 16.63
N ALA A 183 -5.41 11.53 16.73
CA ALA A 183 -4.63 10.71 15.82
C ALA A 183 -4.53 9.28 16.36
N ILE A 184 -4.79 8.30 15.51
CA ILE A 184 -4.56 6.88 15.75
C ILE A 184 -3.47 6.43 14.80
N VAL A 185 -2.37 5.89 15.31
CA VAL A 185 -1.29 5.34 14.47
C VAL A 185 -1.29 3.83 14.62
N ILE A 186 -1.82 3.14 13.62
CA ILE A 186 -1.86 1.68 13.55
C ILE A 186 -1.45 1.27 12.14
N PRO A 187 -0.41 0.43 11.97
CA PRO A 187 0.10 0.09 10.65
C PRO A 187 -0.87 -0.81 9.87
N ASN A 188 -0.67 -0.89 8.57
CA ASN A 188 -1.29 -1.91 7.76
C ASN A 188 -0.76 -3.30 8.14
N GLY A 189 -1.65 -4.29 8.21
CA GLY A 189 -1.31 -5.67 8.52
C GLY A 189 -1.20 -6.56 7.29
N ILE A 190 -0.48 -7.66 7.43
CA ILE A 190 -0.38 -8.76 6.46
C ILE A 190 -0.79 -10.08 7.11
N GLU A 191 -1.33 -11.00 6.31
CA GLU A 191 -1.61 -12.37 6.73
C GLU A 191 -0.32 -13.19 6.76
N LEU A 192 0.34 -13.28 7.91
CA LEU A 192 1.65 -13.94 8.04
C LEU A 192 1.66 -15.41 7.61
N SER A 193 0.53 -16.09 7.72
CA SER A 193 0.40 -17.48 7.30
C SER A 193 0.67 -17.69 5.80
N GLU A 194 0.37 -16.67 4.98
CA GLU A 194 0.68 -16.67 3.55
C GLU A 194 2.20 -16.69 3.27
N PHE A 195 3.01 -16.15 4.20
CA PHE A 195 4.46 -15.98 4.04
C PHE A 195 5.28 -17.07 4.76
N SER A 196 4.63 -18.00 5.49
CA SER A 196 5.31 -19.00 6.33
C SER A 196 5.50 -20.36 5.65
N ASN A 197 4.61 -20.81 4.77
CA ASN A 197 4.45 -22.20 4.33
C ASN A 197 5.13 -22.55 3.00
N PHE A 198 6.27 -21.95 2.65
CA PHE A 198 6.90 -22.12 1.34
C PHE A 198 8.20 -22.92 1.33
N ALA A 199 8.38 -23.89 2.23
CA ALA A 199 9.62 -24.69 2.32
C ALA A 199 9.95 -25.49 1.03
N ASN A 200 8.95 -25.88 0.23
CA ASN A 200 9.10 -26.84 -0.87
C ASN A 200 8.61 -26.35 -2.26
N SER A 201 8.37 -25.07 -2.48
CA SER A 201 7.97 -24.61 -3.81
C SER A 201 9.19 -24.38 -4.72
N HIS A 202 9.09 -24.79 -5.99
CA HIS A 202 10.04 -24.38 -7.02
C HIS A 202 10.26 -22.87 -6.96
N THR A 203 11.51 -22.45 -6.90
CA THR A 203 11.85 -21.03 -6.85
C THR A 203 11.75 -20.44 -8.25
N LEU A 204 11.51 -19.15 -8.35
CA LEU A 204 11.54 -18.41 -9.61
C LEU A 204 12.89 -18.60 -10.37
N ARG A 205 13.98 -18.92 -9.65
CA ARG A 205 15.29 -19.27 -10.21
C ARG A 205 15.26 -20.53 -11.10
N ALA A 206 14.36 -21.47 -10.81
CA ALA A 206 14.18 -22.67 -11.64
C ALA A 206 13.35 -22.40 -12.90
N GLU A 207 12.44 -21.42 -12.82
CA GLU A 207 11.55 -21.06 -13.93
C GLU A 207 12.23 -20.08 -14.92
N ILE A 208 13.16 -19.25 -14.44
CA ILE A 208 13.85 -18.23 -15.23
C ILE A 208 15.36 -18.53 -15.23
N PRO A 209 15.91 -19.18 -16.28
CA PRO A 209 17.29 -19.70 -16.29
C PRO A 209 18.37 -18.64 -16.05
N VAL A 210 18.16 -17.38 -16.50
CA VAL A 210 19.14 -16.30 -16.30
C VAL A 210 19.35 -15.93 -14.83
N LEU A 211 18.40 -16.28 -13.94
CA LEU A 211 18.49 -16.02 -12.50
C LEU A 211 19.30 -17.09 -11.73
N LYS A 212 19.66 -18.20 -12.39
CA LYS A 212 20.45 -19.24 -11.78
C LYS A 212 21.83 -18.70 -11.39
N ASP A 213 22.26 -19.00 -10.17
CA ASP A 213 23.57 -18.62 -9.61
C ASP A 213 23.84 -17.10 -9.54
N LYS A 214 22.79 -16.26 -9.68
CA LYS A 214 22.88 -14.80 -9.58
C LYS A 214 22.53 -14.29 -8.19
N LYS A 215 23.11 -13.14 -7.80
CA LYS A 215 22.67 -12.32 -6.68
C LYS A 215 21.52 -11.45 -7.16
N ILE A 216 20.30 -11.78 -6.73
CA ILE A 216 19.07 -11.16 -7.24
C ILE A 216 18.68 -9.97 -6.38
N ILE A 217 18.61 -8.79 -7.01
CA ILE A 217 18.05 -7.57 -6.45
C ILE A 217 16.60 -7.48 -6.93
N LEU A 218 15.63 -7.53 -6.03
CA LEU A 218 14.21 -7.48 -6.36
C LEU A 218 13.64 -6.08 -6.13
N PHE A 219 12.95 -5.58 -7.14
CA PHE A 219 11.96 -4.53 -7.01
C PHE A 219 10.57 -5.12 -7.28
N LEU A 220 9.58 -4.80 -6.42
CA LEU A 220 8.20 -5.20 -6.63
C LEU A 220 7.24 -4.03 -6.34
N GLY A 221 6.46 -3.63 -7.36
CA GLY A 221 5.51 -2.54 -7.23
C GLY A 221 4.99 -2.01 -8.56
N ARG A 222 4.07 -1.04 -8.53
CA ARG A 222 3.59 -0.37 -9.74
C ARG A 222 4.70 0.47 -10.37
N PHE A 223 4.81 0.47 -11.68
CA PHE A 223 5.81 1.28 -12.38
C PHE A 223 5.32 2.72 -12.48
N THR A 224 5.70 3.52 -11.50
CA THR A 224 5.38 4.94 -11.42
C THR A 224 6.62 5.74 -11.02
N TRP A 225 6.63 7.02 -11.33
CA TRP A 225 7.74 7.91 -10.96
C TRP A 225 8.01 7.95 -9.45
N THR A 226 6.97 7.74 -8.63
CA THR A 226 7.11 7.78 -7.17
C THR A 226 7.98 6.66 -6.61
N LYS A 227 8.16 5.58 -7.37
CA LYS A 227 8.87 4.38 -6.92
C LYS A 227 10.39 4.42 -7.13
N GLY A 228 10.92 5.46 -7.82
CA GLY A 228 12.37 5.67 -7.96
C GLY A 228 13.07 4.61 -8.80
N LEU A 229 12.40 4.06 -9.83
CA LEU A 229 13.00 3.08 -10.73
C LEU A 229 14.16 3.64 -11.54
N ASP A 230 14.21 4.93 -11.79
CA ASP A 230 15.35 5.66 -12.37
C ASP A 230 16.58 5.60 -11.46
N ILE A 231 16.39 5.82 -10.15
CA ILE A 231 17.46 5.67 -9.13
C ILE A 231 17.96 4.22 -9.11
N LEU A 232 17.03 3.25 -9.10
CA LEU A 232 17.37 1.83 -9.04
C LEU A 232 18.21 1.38 -10.24
N VAL A 233 17.81 1.75 -11.45
CA VAL A 233 18.54 1.38 -12.68
C VAL A 233 19.96 1.96 -12.68
N GLN A 234 20.11 3.25 -12.29
CA GLN A 234 21.42 3.89 -12.18
C GLN A 234 22.31 3.24 -11.10
N ALA A 235 21.77 3.00 -9.92
CA ALA A 235 22.50 2.35 -8.83
C ALA A 235 22.92 0.92 -9.18
N TYR A 236 22.03 0.17 -9.85
CA TYR A 236 22.33 -1.17 -10.32
C TYR A 236 23.41 -1.17 -11.41
N ALA A 237 23.40 -0.21 -12.33
CA ALA A 237 24.45 -0.07 -13.34
C ALA A 237 25.84 0.18 -12.71
N MET A 238 25.90 0.90 -11.57
CA MET A 238 27.13 1.06 -10.79
C MET A 238 27.54 -0.27 -10.14
N LEU A 239 26.59 -0.94 -9.48
CA LEU A 239 26.82 -2.20 -8.77
C LEU A 239 27.34 -3.30 -9.70
N ARG A 240 26.79 -3.42 -10.91
CA ARG A 240 27.17 -4.43 -11.90
C ARG A 240 28.63 -4.33 -12.34
N LYS A 241 29.24 -3.15 -12.25
CA LYS A 241 30.68 -3.00 -12.54
C LYS A 241 31.54 -3.76 -11.55
N ASP A 242 31.10 -3.79 -10.28
CA ASP A 242 31.80 -4.47 -9.17
C ASP A 242 31.37 -5.93 -9.00
N LEU A 243 30.07 -6.21 -9.13
CA LEU A 243 29.47 -7.54 -8.93
C LEU A 243 28.83 -8.04 -10.24
N LYS A 244 29.60 -8.80 -11.02
CA LYS A 244 29.16 -9.33 -12.33
C LYS A 244 28.09 -10.42 -12.21
N ASP A 245 27.97 -11.03 -11.04
CA ASP A 245 26.94 -12.02 -10.71
C ASP A 245 25.63 -11.40 -10.18
N ALA A 246 25.55 -10.07 -10.11
CA ALA A 246 24.30 -9.38 -9.74
C ALA A 246 23.29 -9.39 -10.90
N HIS A 247 22.00 -9.48 -10.57
CA HIS A 247 20.89 -9.42 -11.53
C HIS A 247 19.71 -8.62 -10.96
N LEU A 248 19.13 -7.74 -11.77
CA LEU A 248 17.98 -6.93 -11.37
C LEU A 248 16.68 -7.56 -11.83
N LEU A 249 15.82 -7.92 -10.89
CA LEU A 249 14.49 -8.48 -11.12
C LEU A 249 13.42 -7.41 -10.82
N ILE A 250 12.69 -7.00 -11.84
CA ILE A 250 11.63 -5.98 -11.74
C ILE A 250 10.27 -6.64 -11.94
N VAL A 251 9.45 -6.59 -10.89
CA VAL A 251 8.11 -7.19 -10.84
C VAL A 251 7.06 -6.11 -10.66
N GLY A 252 6.00 -6.11 -11.48
CA GLY A 252 4.90 -5.19 -11.24
C GLY A 252 4.05 -4.83 -12.44
N ILE A 253 3.10 -3.92 -12.19
CA ILE A 253 2.16 -3.42 -13.19
C ILE A 253 2.75 -2.19 -13.88
N ASP A 254 2.72 -2.21 -15.20
CA ASP A 254 3.10 -1.07 -16.02
C ASP A 254 1.94 -0.07 -16.13
N GLU A 255 2.06 1.06 -15.48
CA GLU A 255 1.13 2.16 -15.64
C GLU A 255 1.58 3.09 -16.78
N LYS A 256 0.74 3.22 -17.80
CA LYS A 256 0.92 4.18 -18.90
C LYS A 256 2.24 4.02 -19.66
N SER A 257 2.62 2.78 -19.95
CA SER A 257 3.87 2.47 -20.65
C SER A 257 5.12 3.02 -19.96
N TYR A 258 5.13 3.03 -18.63
CA TYR A 258 6.29 3.49 -17.86
C TYR A 258 7.50 2.54 -18.03
N SER A 259 7.24 1.28 -18.37
CA SER A 259 8.27 0.29 -18.73
C SER A 259 9.17 0.77 -19.88
N GLU A 260 8.65 1.51 -20.86
CA GLU A 260 9.45 2.04 -21.96
C GLU A 260 10.51 3.05 -21.47
N LYS A 261 10.19 3.83 -20.42
CA LYS A 261 11.18 4.70 -19.77
C LYS A 261 12.26 3.90 -19.06
N ILE A 262 11.86 2.83 -18.38
CA ILE A 262 12.80 1.96 -17.67
C ILE A 262 13.74 1.29 -18.69
N LYS A 263 13.20 0.80 -19.81
CA LYS A 263 13.99 0.24 -20.92
C LYS A 263 15.01 1.24 -21.45
N LYS A 264 14.58 2.48 -21.65
CA LYS A 264 15.47 3.55 -22.11
C LYS A 264 16.62 3.78 -21.12
N TRP A 265 16.36 3.86 -19.81
CA TRP A 265 17.41 4.01 -18.80
C TRP A 265 18.36 2.82 -18.74
N VAL A 266 17.86 1.59 -18.90
CA VAL A 266 18.70 0.38 -18.98
C VAL A 266 19.68 0.49 -20.15
N LEU A 267 19.20 0.90 -21.33
CA LEU A 267 20.05 1.07 -22.52
C LEU A 267 21.04 2.24 -22.38
N GLU A 268 20.62 3.37 -21.82
CA GLU A 268 21.49 4.53 -21.54
C GLU A 268 22.62 4.16 -20.57
N CYS A 269 22.37 3.24 -19.64
CA CYS A 269 23.37 2.68 -18.74
C CYS A 269 24.23 1.56 -19.35
N GLN A 270 24.13 1.31 -20.66
CA GLN A 270 24.85 0.26 -21.39
C GLN A 270 24.64 -1.15 -20.79
N MET A 271 23.44 -1.42 -20.33
CA MET A 271 23.03 -2.73 -19.83
C MET A 271 22.22 -3.50 -20.88
N ASP A 272 22.34 -4.82 -20.84
CA ASP A 272 21.58 -5.72 -21.68
C ASP A 272 20.29 -6.18 -20.97
N TRP A 273 19.18 -6.00 -21.66
CA TRP A 273 17.86 -6.34 -21.22
C TRP A 273 17.61 -7.84 -20.99
N SER A 274 18.37 -8.70 -21.67
CA SER A 274 18.22 -10.15 -21.58
C SER A 274 19.10 -10.80 -20.51
N THR A 275 20.24 -10.16 -20.18
CA THR A 275 21.25 -10.74 -19.28
C THR A 275 21.36 -10.02 -17.94
N ASP A 276 20.97 -8.76 -17.87
CA ASP A 276 21.17 -7.92 -16.69
C ASP A 276 19.89 -7.62 -15.93
N VAL A 277 18.75 -7.49 -16.65
CA VAL A 277 17.47 -7.10 -16.08
C VAL A 277 16.36 -8.03 -16.55
N THR A 278 15.56 -8.54 -15.65
CA THR A 278 14.36 -9.34 -15.97
C THR A 278 13.10 -8.60 -15.56
N PHE A 279 12.12 -8.56 -16.47
CA PHE A 279 10.76 -8.09 -16.19
C PHE A 279 9.79 -9.25 -16.25
N THR A 280 9.02 -9.45 -15.21
CA THR A 280 8.04 -10.55 -15.17
C THR A 280 6.61 -10.10 -15.46
N GLY A 281 6.35 -8.77 -15.45
CA GLY A 281 4.99 -8.28 -15.31
C GLY A 281 4.47 -8.42 -13.89
N MET A 282 3.14 -8.36 -13.72
CA MET A 282 2.51 -8.50 -12.42
C MET A 282 2.56 -9.96 -11.93
N LEU A 283 3.05 -10.17 -10.72
CA LEU A 283 2.95 -11.43 -10.01
C LEU A 283 2.00 -11.29 -8.81
N THR A 284 1.16 -12.30 -8.60
CA THR A 284 0.20 -12.35 -7.49
C THR A 284 0.27 -13.68 -6.76
N GLY A 285 -0.30 -13.73 -5.54
CA GLY A 285 -0.40 -14.97 -4.77
C GLY A 285 0.93 -15.71 -4.65
N LYS A 286 0.94 -16.99 -5.02
CA LYS A 286 2.13 -17.86 -4.90
C LYS A 286 3.32 -17.41 -5.76
N ASP A 287 3.07 -16.83 -6.94
CA ASP A 287 4.16 -16.40 -7.83
C ASP A 287 4.87 -15.16 -7.29
N LYS A 288 4.14 -14.24 -6.66
CA LYS A 288 4.74 -13.12 -5.91
C LYS A 288 5.68 -13.64 -4.80
N LEU A 289 5.27 -14.66 -4.09
CA LEU A 289 6.08 -15.27 -3.02
C LEU A 289 7.33 -15.98 -3.56
N LYS A 290 7.25 -16.59 -4.75
CA LYS A 290 8.44 -17.14 -5.43
C LYS A 290 9.47 -16.05 -5.73
N ALA A 291 9.03 -14.84 -6.11
CA ALA A 291 9.94 -13.72 -6.36
C ALA A 291 10.68 -13.28 -5.08
N TYR A 292 9.95 -13.13 -3.96
CA TYR A 292 10.60 -12.82 -2.67
C TYR A 292 11.60 -13.90 -2.25
N LYS A 293 11.27 -15.18 -2.43
CA LYS A 293 12.19 -16.28 -2.08
C LYS A 293 13.41 -16.42 -2.97
N ALA A 294 13.27 -15.99 -4.23
CA ALA A 294 14.37 -16.06 -5.18
C ALA A 294 15.40 -14.96 -4.94
N CYS A 295 15.02 -13.83 -4.35
CA CYS A 295 15.92 -12.67 -4.24
C CYS A 295 16.84 -12.73 -3.02
N ASP A 296 17.97 -12.05 -3.13
CA ASP A 296 18.94 -11.87 -2.06
C ASP A 296 18.66 -10.61 -1.25
N ILE A 297 18.16 -9.58 -1.89
CA ILE A 297 17.77 -8.31 -1.28
C ILE A 297 16.53 -7.75 -1.99
N PHE A 298 15.69 -7.05 -1.25
CA PHE A 298 14.56 -6.27 -1.78
C PHE A 298 14.88 -4.78 -1.72
N VAL A 299 14.53 -4.03 -2.76
CA VAL A 299 14.87 -2.60 -2.87
C VAL A 299 13.65 -1.76 -3.24
N LEU A 300 13.39 -0.70 -2.46
CA LEU A 300 12.33 0.27 -2.73
C LEU A 300 12.82 1.72 -2.55
N PRO A 301 13.47 2.34 -3.55
CA PRO A 301 14.08 3.67 -3.45
C PRO A 301 13.08 4.78 -3.78
N SER A 302 11.88 4.69 -3.23
CA SER A 302 10.75 5.57 -3.56
C SER A 302 11.04 7.04 -3.28
N TYR A 303 10.59 7.93 -4.16
CA TYR A 303 10.51 9.37 -3.90
C TYR A 303 9.35 9.74 -2.97
N SER A 304 8.35 8.88 -2.85
CA SER A 304 7.21 9.02 -1.96
C SER A 304 6.44 7.70 -1.87
N GLU A 305 6.34 7.15 -0.67
CA GLU A 305 5.59 5.93 -0.39
C GLU A 305 4.92 6.08 0.98
N ASN A 306 3.61 5.88 1.06
CA ASN A 306 2.89 6.05 2.31
C ASN A 306 3.27 5.01 3.37
N PHE A 307 3.30 3.74 2.97
CA PHE A 307 3.57 2.64 3.89
C PHE A 307 4.63 1.68 3.35
N GLY A 308 4.41 1.12 2.18
CA GLY A 308 5.32 0.15 1.57
C GLY A 308 4.96 -1.30 1.92
N MET A 309 3.75 -1.72 1.60
CA MET A 309 3.29 -3.11 1.83
C MET A 309 4.28 -4.16 1.33
N THR A 310 4.89 -3.94 0.17
CA THR A 310 5.89 -4.85 -0.42
C THR A 310 7.18 -4.96 0.40
N VAL A 311 7.52 -3.94 1.17
CA VAL A 311 8.63 -3.99 2.14
C VAL A 311 8.29 -4.94 3.28
N VAL A 312 7.09 -4.79 3.85
CA VAL A 312 6.59 -5.65 4.93
C VAL A 312 6.48 -7.11 4.47
N GLU A 313 6.00 -7.34 3.26
CA GLU A 313 5.94 -8.66 2.64
C GLU A 313 7.34 -9.28 2.46
N ALA A 314 8.32 -8.50 2.00
CA ALA A 314 9.71 -8.93 1.87
C ALA A 314 10.30 -9.31 3.24
N MET A 315 10.11 -8.47 4.26
CA MET A 315 10.53 -8.76 5.64
C MET A 315 9.87 -10.03 6.18
N ALA A 316 8.58 -10.23 5.93
CA ALA A 316 7.85 -11.44 6.32
C ALA A 316 8.39 -12.71 5.63
N CYS A 317 8.95 -12.58 4.44
CA CYS A 317 9.67 -13.65 3.76
C CYS A 317 11.13 -13.84 4.27
N GLY A 318 11.60 -13.02 5.21
CA GLY A 318 12.98 -13.02 5.68
C GLY A 318 13.96 -12.43 4.67
N VAL A 319 13.48 -11.60 3.74
CA VAL A 319 14.33 -10.93 2.75
C VAL A 319 14.85 -9.62 3.32
N PRO A 320 16.17 -9.38 3.31
CA PRO A 320 16.73 -8.10 3.70
C PRO A 320 16.27 -6.96 2.80
N VAL A 321 15.90 -5.83 3.39
CA VAL A 321 15.31 -4.71 2.66
C VAL A 321 16.21 -3.47 2.66
N ILE A 322 16.24 -2.77 1.53
CA ILE A 322 16.81 -1.43 1.39
C ILE A 322 15.71 -0.49 0.92
N ILE A 323 15.44 0.55 1.67
CA ILE A 323 14.39 1.51 1.36
C ILE A 323 14.92 2.95 1.41
N SER A 324 14.21 3.88 0.78
CA SER A 324 14.51 5.29 0.98
C SER A 324 13.86 5.85 2.26
N ASP A 325 14.40 6.95 2.76
CA ASP A 325 13.85 7.77 3.85
C ASP A 325 12.51 8.47 3.49
N LYS A 326 11.96 8.17 2.30
CA LYS A 326 10.65 8.63 1.82
C LYS A 326 9.59 7.53 1.85
N VAL A 327 9.92 6.35 2.38
CA VAL A 327 8.96 5.29 2.70
C VAL A 327 8.45 5.50 4.12
N GLY A 328 7.14 5.55 4.32
CA GLY A 328 6.52 5.95 5.59
C GLY A 328 6.95 5.17 6.83
N ILE A 329 7.39 3.92 6.67
CA ILE A 329 7.89 3.06 7.77
C ILE A 329 9.41 3.09 7.92
N HIS A 330 10.11 4.08 7.34
CA HIS A 330 11.57 4.14 7.37
C HIS A 330 12.14 4.28 8.79
N LYS A 331 11.50 5.08 9.66
CA LYS A 331 11.92 5.27 11.04
C LYS A 331 11.85 3.99 11.86
N GLU A 332 10.75 3.26 11.72
CA GLU A 332 10.53 1.99 12.38
C GLU A 332 11.53 0.93 11.93
N ILE A 333 11.84 0.88 10.61
CA ILE A 333 12.86 -0.03 10.05
C ILE A 333 14.24 0.30 10.59
N GLU A 334 14.62 1.57 10.66
CA GLU A 334 15.92 2.02 11.19
C GLU A 334 16.04 1.71 12.68
N CYS A 335 15.05 2.07 13.49
CA CYS A 335 15.03 1.81 14.94
C CYS A 335 15.14 0.31 15.27
N ASN A 336 14.51 -0.56 14.48
CA ASN A 336 14.54 -2.01 14.69
C ASN A 336 15.71 -2.70 13.97
N LYS A 337 16.59 -1.97 13.27
CA LYS A 337 17.67 -2.52 12.44
C LYS A 337 17.16 -3.60 11.46
N ALA A 338 15.96 -3.39 10.94
CA ALA A 338 15.24 -4.33 10.12
C ALA A 338 15.51 -4.15 8.61
N GLY A 339 16.32 -3.16 8.24
CA GLY A 339 16.69 -2.81 6.88
C GLY A 339 17.72 -1.72 6.84
N ILE A 340 18.15 -1.35 5.62
CA ILE A 340 18.99 -0.18 5.39
C ILE A 340 18.12 0.94 4.83
N VAL A 341 18.19 2.11 5.48
CA VAL A 341 17.50 3.33 5.02
C VAL A 341 18.52 4.24 4.33
N VAL A 342 18.18 4.71 3.13
CA VAL A 342 19.07 5.55 2.32
C VAL A 342 18.34 6.80 1.82
N GLU A 343 19.09 7.83 1.45
CA GLU A 343 18.55 8.92 0.64
C GLU A 343 18.16 8.40 -0.76
N PRO A 344 17.10 8.95 -1.40
CA PRO A 344 16.67 8.52 -2.74
C PRO A 344 17.59 9.06 -3.83
N ASN A 345 18.83 8.57 -3.87
CA ASN A 345 19.82 8.82 -4.91
C ASN A 345 20.60 7.55 -5.27
N ALA A 346 21.15 7.52 -6.48
CA ALA A 346 21.79 6.33 -7.02
C ALA A 346 23.05 5.92 -6.27
N GLN A 347 23.83 6.89 -5.75
CA GLN A 347 25.09 6.62 -5.06
C GLN A 347 24.86 5.95 -3.71
N SER A 348 23.94 6.49 -2.90
CA SER A 348 23.62 5.93 -1.59
C SER A 348 23.00 4.54 -1.73
N LEU A 349 22.12 4.35 -2.73
CA LEU A 349 21.51 3.06 -3.01
C LEU A 349 22.53 2.01 -3.47
N TYR A 350 23.44 2.39 -4.37
CA TYR A 350 24.55 1.51 -4.81
C TYR A 350 25.38 1.03 -3.61
N GLN A 351 25.81 1.95 -2.75
CA GLN A 351 26.62 1.62 -1.58
C GLN A 351 25.90 0.64 -0.64
N ALA A 352 24.61 0.87 -0.37
CA ALA A 352 23.80 -0.02 0.46
C ALA A 352 23.62 -1.41 -0.16
N MET A 353 23.34 -1.50 -1.46
CA MET A 353 23.24 -2.78 -2.17
C MET A 353 24.55 -3.55 -2.13
N LYS A 354 25.67 -2.89 -2.40
CA LYS A 354 27.01 -3.50 -2.37
C LYS A 354 27.32 -4.03 -0.97
N LEU A 355 27.17 -3.18 0.06
CA LEU A 355 27.40 -3.57 1.45
C LEU A 355 26.61 -4.81 1.83
N LEU A 356 25.32 -4.85 1.50
CA LEU A 356 24.43 -5.94 1.92
C LEU A 356 24.69 -7.24 1.15
N LEU A 357 25.08 -7.16 -0.12
CA LEU A 357 25.41 -8.32 -0.95
C LEU A 357 26.80 -8.92 -0.67
N GLU A 358 27.72 -8.12 -0.13
CA GLU A 358 29.08 -8.58 0.22
C GLU A 358 29.20 -8.97 1.71
N ASN A 359 28.28 -8.53 2.59
CA ASN A 359 28.34 -8.82 4.03
C ASN A 359 27.25 -9.80 4.45
N ALA A 360 27.58 -11.10 4.44
CA ALA A 360 26.66 -12.17 4.82
C ALA A 360 26.18 -12.08 6.28
N GLY A 361 27.02 -11.56 7.19
CA GLY A 361 26.64 -11.37 8.60
C GLY A 361 25.56 -10.32 8.76
N LEU A 362 25.75 -9.14 8.17
CA LEU A 362 24.77 -8.05 8.16
C LEU A 362 23.48 -8.47 7.46
N LYS A 363 23.60 -9.15 6.30
CA LYS A 363 22.45 -9.69 5.57
C LYS A 363 21.58 -10.58 6.44
N LYS A 364 22.21 -11.49 7.21
CA LYS A 364 21.53 -12.40 8.12
C LYS A 364 20.88 -11.65 9.29
N GLU A 365 21.57 -10.69 9.89
CA GLU A 365 21.05 -9.87 10.99
C GLU A 365 19.78 -9.11 10.55
N ILE A 366 19.85 -8.39 9.45
CA ILE A 366 18.72 -7.62 8.90
C ILE A 366 17.55 -8.55 8.56
N SER A 367 17.81 -9.73 7.97
CA SER A 367 16.78 -10.73 7.67
C SER A 367 16.03 -11.17 8.93
N ILE A 368 16.74 -11.47 10.02
CA ILE A 368 16.14 -11.89 11.29
C ILE A 368 15.33 -10.75 11.91
N ASN A 369 15.90 -9.55 11.97
CA ASN A 369 15.24 -8.38 12.54
C ASN A 369 14.00 -7.98 11.73
N GLY A 370 14.10 -8.01 10.40
CA GLY A 370 12.95 -7.73 9.51
C GLY A 370 11.81 -8.72 9.72
N ARG A 371 12.12 -10.01 9.78
CA ARG A 371 11.12 -11.04 10.05
C ARG A 371 10.45 -10.84 11.40
N LYS A 372 11.25 -10.63 12.45
CA LYS A 372 10.74 -10.35 13.80
C LYS A 372 9.84 -9.12 13.82
N MET A 373 10.27 -8.03 13.17
CA MET A 373 9.48 -6.81 13.06
C MET A 373 8.15 -7.06 12.34
N ALA A 374 8.14 -7.85 11.24
CA ALA A 374 6.92 -8.21 10.54
C ALA A 374 5.94 -8.98 11.44
N GLU A 375 6.45 -9.93 12.24
CA GLU A 375 5.65 -10.72 13.18
C GLU A 375 5.14 -9.91 14.37
N GLU A 376 5.91 -8.96 14.87
CA GLU A 376 5.54 -8.17 16.05
C GLU A 376 4.60 -7.02 15.73
N TYR A 377 4.81 -6.31 14.63
CA TYR A 377 4.11 -5.05 14.33
C TYR A 377 3.06 -5.18 13.23
N TYR A 378 3.27 -6.09 12.24
CA TYR A 378 2.47 -6.13 11.02
C TYR A 378 1.62 -7.39 10.85
N ASP A 379 1.57 -8.28 11.86
CA ASP A 379 0.60 -9.39 11.89
C ASP A 379 -0.81 -8.82 11.90
N ILE A 380 -1.62 -9.20 10.91
CA ILE A 380 -3.00 -8.71 10.76
C ILE A 380 -3.87 -8.97 11.99
N ASN A 381 -3.61 -10.06 12.73
CA ASN A 381 -4.34 -10.36 13.96
C ASN A 381 -4.04 -9.34 15.06
N LYS A 382 -2.76 -8.98 15.22
CA LYS A 382 -2.33 -7.95 16.19
C LYS A 382 -2.80 -6.56 15.78
N VAL A 383 -2.75 -6.27 14.47
CA VAL A 383 -3.28 -5.01 13.92
C VAL A 383 -4.78 -4.89 14.19
N ALA A 384 -5.54 -5.95 13.93
CA ALA A 384 -6.98 -5.99 14.18
C ALA A 384 -7.31 -5.81 15.67
N ASP A 385 -6.54 -6.40 16.59
CA ASP A 385 -6.74 -6.20 18.03
C ASP A 385 -6.55 -4.73 18.45
N ARG A 386 -5.49 -4.07 17.93
CA ARG A 386 -5.27 -2.63 18.16
C ARG A 386 -6.40 -1.79 17.57
N MET A 387 -6.91 -2.16 16.39
CA MET A 387 -8.03 -1.44 15.75
C MET A 387 -9.34 -1.61 16.56
N ILE A 388 -9.63 -2.82 17.06
CA ILE A 388 -10.81 -3.08 17.92
C ILE A 388 -10.73 -2.22 19.18
N PHE A 389 -9.57 -2.21 19.83
CA PHE A 389 -9.34 -1.38 21.01
C PHE A 389 -9.58 0.11 20.73
N ALA A 390 -8.98 0.63 19.65
CA ALA A 390 -9.15 2.03 19.25
C ALA A 390 -10.61 2.38 18.91
N PHE A 391 -11.34 1.49 18.26
CA PHE A 391 -12.76 1.67 17.96
C PHE A 391 -13.63 1.66 19.22
N GLN A 392 -13.34 0.79 20.18
CA GLN A 392 -14.03 0.77 21.47
C GLN A 392 -13.82 2.06 22.26
N GLU A 393 -12.60 2.60 22.26
CA GLU A 393 -12.31 3.88 22.90
C GLU A 393 -12.99 5.09 22.25
N ILE A 394 -13.34 5.02 20.96
CA ILE A 394 -14.11 6.06 20.26
C ILE A 394 -15.59 5.97 20.59
N LEU A 395 -16.09 4.77 20.87
CA LEU A 395 -17.50 4.53 21.14
C LEU A 395 -17.89 4.77 22.63
N ASN A 396 -16.92 4.73 23.54
CA ASN A 396 -17.08 5.04 24.96
C ASN A 396 -16.96 6.56 25.22
#